data_0486e67644ec5bf2afdb34d6d160fa7f
#
_entry.id   0486e67644ec5bf2afdb34d6d160fa7f
#
_cell.length_a   1.000
_cell.length_b   1.000
_cell.length_c   1.000
_cell.angle_alpha   90.00
_cell.angle_beta   90.00
_cell.angle_gamma   90.00
#
_symmetry.space_group_name_H-M   'P 1'
#
loop_
_entity.id
_entity.type
_entity.pdbx_description
1 polymer ?
#
loop_
_entity_poly.entity_id
_entity_poly.type
_entity_poly.pdbx_seq_one_letter_code
_entity_poly.pdbx_strand_id
1 'polypeptide(L)'
;MQQFKTIIGIFTTLLFSILTVTAQDFDPKQGYEIHTVSGLALDNQESLDTNSNVFISKREENKESQVWNIIPTEREGYYMISSPLTELSIDNSGNGPKECTVIQWNTDNKNPNQQWKITLLSNGNYTFTCAGSGYNLGFPDAGLVGEPVFQVTPDTNKANQQWRIVKSKLKIIPEALKTKSDNDWENEQIFAINKEHQPQSFRHAVR
;
A
#
# COMPACT_ATOMS: atom_id res chain seq x y z
N MET A 1 11.31 27.04 73.00
CA MET A 1 10.29 27.17 71.94
C MET A 1 10.95 26.78 70.59
N GLN A 2 10.74 25.58 70.12
CA GLN A 2 11.41 25.02 68.96
C GLN A 2 10.41 25.02 67.81
N GLN A 3 10.71 25.79 66.76
CA GLN A 3 9.86 25.89 65.57
C GLN A 3 10.13 24.71 64.63
N PHE A 4 9.11 23.86 64.41
CA PHE A 4 9.12 22.83 63.38
C PHE A 4 8.83 23.49 62.00
N LYS A 5 9.83 23.44 61.08
CA LYS A 5 9.61 23.79 59.67
C LYS A 5 9.09 22.57 58.94
N THR A 6 7.84 22.65 58.54
CA THR A 6 7.21 21.62 57.64
C THR A 6 7.71 21.84 56.23
N ILE A 7 8.46 20.88 55.70
CA ILE A 7 8.86 20.83 54.28
C ILE A 7 7.76 20.14 53.54
N ILE A 8 7.00 20.92 52.74
CA ILE A 8 6.02 20.38 51.80
C ILE A 8 6.79 20.01 50.52
N GLY A 9 7.02 18.70 50.34
CA GLY A 9 7.56 18.15 49.11
C GLY A 9 6.50 18.15 48.02
N ILE A 10 6.65 18.92 46.98
CA ILE A 10 5.80 18.89 45.81
C ILE A 10 6.29 17.70 44.92
N PHE A 11 5.55 16.60 44.98
CA PHE A 11 5.75 15.51 44.02
C PHE A 11 5.10 15.88 42.67
N THR A 12 5.91 16.33 41.71
CA THR A 12 5.51 16.48 40.33
C THR A 12 5.49 15.08 39.70
N THR A 13 4.34 14.46 39.60
CA THR A 13 4.15 13.27 38.79
C THR A 13 4.25 13.64 37.30
N LEU A 14 5.38 13.28 36.68
CA LEU A 14 5.52 13.35 35.23
C LEU A 14 4.60 12.25 34.63
N LEU A 15 3.47 12.66 34.07
CA LEU A 15 2.67 11.77 33.22
C LEU A 15 3.44 11.55 31.92
N PHE A 16 4.11 10.42 31.80
CA PHE A 16 4.56 9.93 30.52
C PHE A 16 3.32 9.44 29.75
N SER A 17 2.81 10.23 28.83
CA SER A 17 1.87 9.75 27.84
C SER A 17 2.63 8.79 26.91
N ILE A 18 2.43 7.48 27.09
CA ILE A 18 2.86 6.49 26.14
C ILE A 18 1.99 6.71 24.89
N LEU A 19 2.57 7.38 23.86
CA LEU A 19 1.98 7.40 22.54
C LEU A 19 2.04 5.95 22.02
N THR A 20 0.94 5.22 22.16
CA THR A 20 0.76 3.97 21.44
C THR A 20 0.64 4.32 19.97
N VAL A 21 1.70 4.10 19.20
CA VAL A 21 1.60 4.07 17.74
C VAL A 21 0.71 2.87 17.41
N THR A 22 -0.57 3.13 17.20
CA THR A 22 -1.48 2.10 16.68
C THR A 22 -0.97 1.73 15.29
N ALA A 23 -0.82 0.42 15.05
CA ALA A 23 -0.56 -0.08 13.71
C ALA A 23 -1.61 0.50 12.77
N GLN A 24 -1.17 1.01 11.60
CA GLN A 24 -2.10 1.52 10.59
C GLN A 24 -2.98 0.34 10.14
N ASP A 25 -4.28 0.48 10.36
CA ASP A 25 -5.25 -0.54 9.95
C ASP A 25 -5.63 -0.28 8.48
N PHE A 26 -5.17 -1.16 7.59
CA PHE A 26 -5.54 -1.16 6.18
C PHE A 26 -6.71 -2.12 5.96
N ASP A 27 -7.77 -1.62 5.32
CA ASP A 27 -8.86 -2.47 4.87
C ASP A 27 -8.43 -3.30 3.65
N PRO A 28 -8.34 -4.63 3.74
CA PRO A 28 -7.86 -5.48 2.64
C PRO A 28 -8.78 -5.47 1.40
N LYS A 29 -10.02 -5.01 1.54
CA LYS A 29 -10.97 -4.83 0.44
C LYS A 29 -10.92 -3.44 -0.20
N GLN A 30 -10.18 -2.51 0.40
CA GLN A 30 -9.98 -1.17 -0.15
C GLN A 30 -8.75 -1.18 -1.06
N GLY A 31 -8.90 -0.67 -2.29
CA GLY A 31 -7.78 -0.36 -3.16
C GLY A 31 -7.02 0.88 -2.69
N TYR A 32 -5.71 0.84 -2.77
CA TYR A 32 -4.83 1.95 -2.43
C TYR A 32 -3.92 2.29 -3.60
N GLU A 33 -3.66 3.56 -3.81
CA GLU A 33 -2.58 4.04 -4.66
C GLU A 33 -1.36 4.33 -3.78
N ILE A 34 -0.18 3.88 -4.21
CA ILE A 34 1.09 4.08 -3.49
C ILE A 34 1.93 5.02 -4.32
N HIS A 35 2.19 6.22 -3.80
CA HIS A 35 2.86 7.28 -4.53
C HIS A 35 4.22 7.61 -3.95
N THR A 36 5.17 7.96 -4.80
CA THR A 36 6.41 8.62 -4.38
C THR A 36 6.10 10.01 -3.78
N VAL A 37 7.04 10.59 -3.07
CA VAL A 37 6.88 11.96 -2.54
C VAL A 37 6.67 12.99 -3.67
N SER A 38 7.24 12.75 -4.84
CA SER A 38 7.07 13.58 -6.04
C SER A 38 5.75 13.37 -6.78
N GLY A 39 4.97 12.34 -6.41
CA GLY A 39 3.63 12.08 -6.94
C GLY A 39 3.57 11.08 -8.10
N LEU A 40 4.65 10.33 -8.38
CA LEU A 40 4.60 9.18 -9.28
C LEU A 40 3.93 7.99 -8.56
N ALA A 41 3.21 7.16 -9.29
CA ALA A 41 2.52 6.00 -8.75
C ALA A 41 3.34 4.71 -8.90
N LEU A 42 3.25 3.82 -7.92
CA LEU A 42 3.68 2.43 -8.03
C LEU A 42 2.77 1.72 -9.02
N ASP A 43 3.33 1.10 -10.07
CA ASP A 43 2.61 0.63 -11.25
C ASP A 43 3.15 -0.72 -11.72
N ASN A 44 2.28 -1.71 -11.95
CA ASN A 44 2.65 -2.98 -12.55
C ASN A 44 2.56 -2.98 -14.08
N GLN A 45 2.19 -1.83 -14.68
CA GLN A 45 2.06 -1.64 -16.12
C GLN A 45 1.15 -2.66 -16.83
N GLU A 46 0.11 -3.12 -16.11
CA GLU A 46 -0.87 -4.11 -16.60
C GLU A 46 -0.26 -5.48 -16.98
N SER A 47 0.99 -5.74 -16.56
CA SER A 47 1.64 -7.01 -16.83
C SER A 47 0.98 -8.13 -16.02
N LEU A 48 0.54 -9.18 -16.70
CA LEU A 48 0.01 -10.41 -16.10
C LEU A 48 1.12 -11.45 -15.83
N ASP A 49 2.35 -11.16 -16.26
CA ASP A 49 3.45 -12.10 -16.16
C ASP A 49 4.07 -12.06 -14.75
N THR A 50 4.31 -13.25 -14.19
CA THR A 50 5.19 -13.40 -13.05
C THR A 50 6.61 -13.00 -13.42
N ASN A 51 7.39 -12.53 -12.42
CA ASN A 51 8.75 -12.03 -12.64
C ASN A 51 8.83 -10.71 -13.44
N SER A 52 7.70 -10.04 -13.73
CA SER A 52 7.72 -8.69 -14.29
C SER A 52 8.08 -7.65 -13.22
N ASN A 53 8.84 -6.64 -13.62
CA ASN A 53 9.20 -5.55 -12.72
C ASN A 53 7.98 -4.71 -12.33
N VAL A 54 8.08 -4.07 -11.17
CA VAL A 54 7.18 -2.99 -10.75
C VAL A 54 7.92 -1.65 -10.94
N PHE A 55 7.21 -0.62 -11.32
CA PHE A 55 7.76 0.66 -11.77
C PHE A 55 7.20 1.83 -10.98
N ILE A 56 7.86 2.99 -11.10
CA ILE A 56 7.24 4.29 -10.79
C ILE A 56 6.80 4.93 -12.11
N SER A 57 5.51 5.22 -12.23
CA SER A 57 4.88 5.73 -13.45
C SER A 57 4.17 7.06 -13.20
N LYS A 58 3.87 7.80 -14.27
CA LYS A 58 2.97 8.95 -14.16
C LYS A 58 1.65 8.48 -13.55
N ARG A 59 1.18 9.18 -12.53
CA ARG A 59 -0.11 8.89 -11.92
C ARG A 59 -1.24 9.16 -12.93
N GLU A 60 -2.14 8.20 -13.07
CA GLU A 60 -3.33 8.30 -13.90
C GLU A 60 -4.57 7.98 -13.04
N GLU A 61 -5.61 8.79 -13.17
CA GLU A 61 -6.85 8.58 -12.42
C GLU A 61 -7.55 7.31 -12.92
N ASN A 62 -8.02 6.47 -11.99
CA ASN A 62 -8.71 5.21 -12.29
C ASN A 62 -7.89 4.19 -13.11
N LYS A 63 -6.58 4.22 -13.02
CA LYS A 63 -5.72 3.22 -13.65
C LYS A 63 -5.55 2.02 -12.72
N GLU A 64 -6.09 0.87 -13.13
CA GLU A 64 -6.13 -0.35 -12.31
C GLU A 64 -4.73 -0.88 -11.97
N SER A 65 -3.75 -0.76 -12.89
CA SER A 65 -2.36 -1.17 -12.66
C SER A 65 -1.64 -0.36 -11.57
N GLN A 66 -2.21 0.76 -11.14
CA GLN A 66 -1.70 1.60 -10.05
C GLN A 66 -2.46 1.40 -8.73
N VAL A 67 -3.41 0.44 -8.70
CA VAL A 67 -4.19 0.12 -7.51
C VAL A 67 -3.67 -1.16 -6.88
N TRP A 68 -3.53 -1.11 -5.55
CA TRP A 68 -2.97 -2.18 -4.74
C TRP A 68 -3.85 -2.47 -3.54
N ASN A 69 -4.04 -3.72 -3.20
CA ASN A 69 -4.61 -4.12 -1.92
C ASN A 69 -3.48 -4.31 -0.91
N ILE A 70 -3.66 -3.80 0.30
CA ILE A 70 -2.73 -3.97 1.42
C ILE A 70 -3.36 -4.96 2.38
N ILE A 71 -2.89 -6.20 2.35
CA ILE A 71 -3.51 -7.35 3.00
C ILE A 71 -2.65 -7.75 4.21
N PRO A 72 -3.19 -7.76 5.43
CA PRO A 72 -2.43 -8.18 6.60
C PRO A 72 -2.00 -9.64 6.47
N THR A 73 -0.80 -9.95 6.96
CA THR A 73 -0.28 -11.32 7.04
C THR A 73 -0.48 -11.89 8.46
N GLU A 74 -0.19 -13.18 8.65
CA GLU A 74 -0.16 -13.79 9.99
C GLU A 74 0.93 -13.17 10.89
N ARG A 75 1.94 -12.53 10.30
CA ARG A 75 2.99 -11.82 11.02
C ARG A 75 2.52 -10.41 11.35
N GLU A 76 2.37 -10.13 12.64
CA GLU A 76 1.90 -8.83 13.12
C GLU A 76 2.74 -7.66 12.56
N GLY A 77 2.05 -6.65 12.02
CA GLY A 77 2.65 -5.45 11.44
C GLY A 77 3.24 -5.64 10.04
N TYR A 78 3.05 -6.82 9.42
CA TYR A 78 3.45 -7.09 8.05
C TYR A 78 2.25 -7.28 7.13
N TYR A 79 2.42 -6.84 5.90
CA TYR A 79 1.38 -6.84 4.88
C TYR A 79 1.90 -7.39 3.56
N MET A 80 1.03 -8.02 2.80
CA MET A 80 1.22 -8.23 1.37
C MET A 80 0.67 -7.04 0.61
N ILE A 81 1.31 -6.69 -0.48
CA ILE A 81 0.87 -5.64 -1.41
C ILE A 81 0.56 -6.35 -2.72
N SER A 82 -0.72 -6.57 -2.99
CA SER A 82 -1.20 -7.34 -4.14
C SER A 82 -1.94 -6.46 -5.12
N SER A 83 -1.72 -6.70 -6.41
CA SER A 83 -2.50 -6.06 -7.45
C SER A 83 -3.83 -6.81 -7.61
N PRO A 84 -4.99 -6.13 -7.47
CA PRO A 84 -6.27 -6.77 -7.74
C PRO A 84 -6.50 -7.04 -9.23
N LEU A 85 -5.76 -6.37 -10.13
CA LEU A 85 -5.82 -6.60 -11.56
C LEU A 85 -5.17 -7.92 -11.98
N THR A 86 -4.01 -8.25 -11.37
CA THR A 86 -3.20 -9.41 -11.77
C THR A 86 -3.24 -10.55 -10.77
N GLU A 87 -3.76 -10.30 -9.54
CA GLU A 87 -3.71 -11.21 -8.38
C GLU A 87 -2.27 -11.58 -7.94
N LEU A 88 -1.27 -10.88 -8.48
CA LEU A 88 0.14 -11.03 -8.13
C LEU A 88 0.51 -10.06 -6.99
N SER A 89 1.47 -10.46 -6.17
CA SER A 89 2.00 -9.63 -5.09
C SER A 89 3.39 -9.11 -5.42
N ILE A 90 3.75 -7.95 -4.87
CA ILE A 90 5.13 -7.46 -4.98
C ILE A 90 6.07 -8.34 -4.17
N ASP A 91 7.20 -8.72 -4.80
CA ASP A 91 8.18 -9.66 -4.28
C ASP A 91 9.59 -9.09 -4.44
N ASN A 92 10.45 -9.35 -3.50
CA ASN A 92 11.83 -8.88 -3.53
C ASN A 92 12.77 -9.76 -4.37
N SER A 93 12.29 -10.46 -5.36
CA SER A 93 13.13 -11.22 -6.29
C SER A 93 14.24 -12.08 -5.62
N GLY A 94 13.81 -13.01 -4.74
CA GLY A 94 14.71 -14.12 -4.35
C GLY A 94 15.73 -13.84 -3.24
N ASN A 95 15.39 -13.09 -2.20
CA ASN A 95 16.31 -12.72 -1.11
C ASN A 95 17.58 -11.99 -1.57
N GLY A 96 17.49 -11.34 -2.72
CA GLY A 96 18.61 -10.66 -3.33
C GLY A 96 19.21 -9.56 -2.45
N PRO A 97 20.48 -9.22 -2.72
CA PRO A 97 21.14 -8.11 -2.07
C PRO A 97 20.45 -6.79 -2.40
N LYS A 98 20.89 -5.75 -1.73
CA LYS A 98 20.62 -4.36 -2.10
C LYS A 98 20.65 -4.16 -3.64
N GLU A 99 19.72 -3.37 -4.17
CA GLU A 99 19.57 -3.05 -5.59
C GLU A 99 18.95 -4.15 -6.47
N CYS A 100 18.49 -5.27 -5.87
CA CYS A 100 17.63 -6.19 -6.62
C CYS A 100 16.29 -5.54 -6.93
N THR A 101 15.83 -5.73 -8.15
CA THR A 101 14.50 -5.26 -8.57
C THR A 101 13.40 -5.91 -7.76
N VAL A 102 12.35 -5.15 -7.50
CA VAL A 102 11.10 -5.67 -6.96
C VAL A 102 10.21 -6.04 -8.15
N ILE A 103 9.68 -7.24 -8.10
CA ILE A 103 8.89 -7.85 -9.16
C ILE A 103 7.47 -8.15 -8.70
N GLN A 104 6.61 -8.57 -9.60
CA GLN A 104 5.38 -9.28 -9.28
C GLN A 104 5.63 -10.79 -9.29
N TRP A 105 5.03 -11.51 -8.33
CA TRP A 105 5.08 -12.97 -8.26
C TRP A 105 3.76 -13.54 -7.75
N ASN A 106 3.56 -14.85 -7.98
CA ASN A 106 2.40 -15.56 -7.43
C ASN A 106 2.27 -15.29 -5.93
N THR A 107 1.09 -14.92 -5.51
CA THR A 107 0.82 -14.56 -4.12
C THR A 107 1.01 -15.75 -3.18
N ASP A 108 1.91 -15.60 -2.21
CA ASP A 108 2.16 -16.55 -1.12
C ASP A 108 2.35 -15.81 0.20
N ASN A 109 1.36 -15.90 1.09
CA ASN A 109 1.35 -15.20 2.38
C ASN A 109 2.41 -15.72 3.37
N LYS A 110 3.07 -16.83 3.08
CA LYS A 110 4.17 -17.40 3.87
C LYS A 110 5.55 -17.00 3.35
N ASN A 111 5.62 -16.46 2.13
CA ASN A 111 6.87 -16.02 1.54
C ASN A 111 7.35 -14.71 2.18
N PRO A 112 8.46 -14.68 2.94
CA PRO A 112 8.95 -13.46 3.59
C PRO A 112 9.39 -12.37 2.58
N ASN A 113 9.62 -12.72 1.31
CA ASN A 113 9.95 -11.76 0.25
C ASN A 113 8.72 -10.94 -0.20
N GLN A 114 7.51 -11.41 0.11
CA GLN A 114 6.25 -10.72 -0.18
C GLN A 114 5.65 -10.06 1.06
N GLN A 115 6.29 -10.20 2.22
CA GLN A 115 5.85 -9.59 3.47
C GLN A 115 6.58 -8.27 3.72
N TRP A 116 5.83 -7.19 3.80
CA TRP A 116 6.36 -5.84 3.94
C TRP A 116 5.89 -5.19 5.24
N LYS A 117 6.85 -4.78 6.08
CA LYS A 117 6.54 -3.95 7.24
C LYS A 117 6.28 -2.53 6.76
N ILE A 118 5.07 -2.03 6.98
CA ILE A 118 4.68 -0.66 6.64
C ILE A 118 4.85 0.21 7.89
N THR A 119 5.74 1.20 7.80
CA THR A 119 6.05 2.08 8.94
C THR A 119 5.71 3.52 8.60
N LEU A 120 4.82 4.12 9.40
CA LEU A 120 4.49 5.54 9.32
C LEU A 120 5.64 6.37 9.90
N LEU A 121 6.13 7.35 9.14
CA LEU A 121 7.15 8.29 9.55
C LEU A 121 6.53 9.55 10.17
N SER A 122 7.32 10.30 10.93
CA SER A 122 6.87 11.55 11.58
C SER A 122 6.40 12.63 10.60
N ASN A 123 6.81 12.56 9.33
CA ASN A 123 6.38 13.48 8.27
C ASN A 123 5.10 13.03 7.54
N GLY A 124 4.46 11.94 7.98
CA GLY A 124 3.24 11.40 7.38
C GLY A 124 3.45 10.48 6.16
N ASN A 125 4.68 10.28 5.71
CA ASN A 125 5.01 9.31 4.67
C ASN A 125 5.23 7.91 5.28
N TYR A 126 5.36 6.90 4.44
CA TYR A 126 5.58 5.51 4.83
C TYR A 126 6.87 4.96 4.25
N THR A 127 7.46 4.00 4.95
CA THR A 127 8.46 3.10 4.40
C THR A 127 7.93 1.68 4.37
N PHE A 128 8.41 0.88 3.41
CA PHE A 128 8.06 -0.52 3.24
C PHE A 128 9.34 -1.33 3.38
N THR A 129 9.48 -2.10 4.46
CA THR A 129 10.67 -2.92 4.72
C THR A 129 10.34 -4.39 4.50
N CYS A 130 11.03 -5.05 3.58
CA CYS A 130 10.82 -6.46 3.27
C CYS A 130 11.25 -7.35 4.44
N ALA A 131 10.42 -8.33 4.81
CA ALA A 131 10.70 -9.26 5.90
C ALA A 131 11.85 -10.22 5.59
N GLY A 132 12.01 -10.60 4.32
CA GLY A 132 13.05 -11.54 3.89
C GLY A 132 14.43 -10.94 3.86
N SER A 133 14.57 -9.70 3.39
CA SER A 133 15.87 -9.04 3.20
C SER A 133 16.22 -7.99 4.24
N GLY A 134 15.21 -7.37 4.87
CA GLY A 134 15.38 -6.21 5.73
C GLY A 134 15.64 -4.90 4.97
N TYR A 135 15.63 -4.91 3.65
CA TYR A 135 15.76 -3.71 2.82
C TYR A 135 14.42 -3.01 2.58
N ASN A 136 14.49 -1.71 2.29
CA ASN A 136 13.31 -0.93 1.95
C ASN A 136 12.99 -1.00 0.44
N LEU A 137 11.71 -0.90 0.11
CA LEU A 137 11.23 -0.56 -1.22
C LEU A 137 11.66 0.85 -1.56
N GLY A 138 12.37 1.00 -2.67
CA GLY A 138 12.87 2.28 -3.14
C GLY A 138 12.91 2.37 -4.66
N PHE A 139 13.41 3.49 -5.14
CA PHE A 139 13.60 3.77 -6.58
C PHE A 139 14.88 4.59 -6.78
N PRO A 140 15.42 4.72 -8.02
CA PRO A 140 16.60 5.53 -8.30
C PRO A 140 16.47 6.96 -7.77
N ASP A 141 17.57 7.57 -7.33
CA ASP A 141 17.56 8.94 -6.78
C ASP A 141 16.99 9.98 -7.77
N ALA A 142 17.10 9.74 -9.07
CA ALA A 142 16.54 10.61 -10.10
C ALA A 142 15.01 10.61 -10.12
N GLY A 143 14.37 9.47 -9.74
CA GLY A 143 12.92 9.34 -9.65
C GLY A 143 12.21 9.63 -10.96
N LEU A 144 12.71 9.10 -12.09
CA LEU A 144 12.15 9.34 -13.40
C LEU A 144 10.98 8.38 -13.69
N VAL A 145 10.04 8.86 -14.50
CA VAL A 145 8.92 8.04 -14.99
C VAL A 145 9.43 6.81 -15.75
N GLY A 146 8.92 5.63 -15.41
CA GLY A 146 9.28 4.37 -16.05
C GLY A 146 10.50 3.68 -15.42
N GLU A 147 11.08 4.23 -14.34
CA GLU A 147 12.15 3.53 -13.62
C GLU A 147 11.57 2.38 -12.79
N PRO A 148 12.24 1.20 -12.77
CA PRO A 148 11.84 0.09 -11.90
C PRO A 148 12.10 0.43 -10.42
N VAL A 149 11.27 -0.12 -9.55
CA VAL A 149 11.54 -0.10 -8.10
C VAL A 149 12.47 -1.24 -7.72
N PHE A 150 13.24 -1.03 -6.66
CA PHE A 150 14.21 -2.00 -6.18
C PHE A 150 14.40 -1.91 -4.66
N GLN A 151 15.21 -2.78 -4.12
CA GLN A 151 15.56 -2.79 -2.71
C GLN A 151 16.72 -1.84 -2.42
N VAL A 152 16.56 -1.03 -1.36
CA VAL A 152 17.59 -0.07 -0.91
C VAL A 152 17.89 -0.26 0.56
N THR A 153 19.12 0.07 0.95
CA THR A 153 19.47 0.12 2.38
C THR A 153 18.56 1.11 3.10
N PRO A 154 17.92 0.69 4.21
CA PRO A 154 16.98 1.55 4.95
C PRO A 154 17.63 2.87 5.39
N ASP A 155 17.02 3.97 4.98
CA ASP A 155 17.34 5.33 5.39
C ASP A 155 16.06 6.19 5.34
N THR A 156 15.47 6.43 6.49
CA THR A 156 14.20 7.16 6.59
C THR A 156 14.30 8.64 6.18
N ASN A 157 15.50 9.18 5.98
CA ASN A 157 15.72 10.55 5.52
C ASN A 157 15.73 10.68 4.00
N LYS A 158 15.86 9.57 3.27
CA LYS A 158 15.90 9.57 1.82
C LYS A 158 14.50 9.54 1.21
N ALA A 159 14.19 10.52 0.37
CA ALA A 159 12.89 10.66 -0.29
C ALA A 159 12.56 9.50 -1.22
N ASN A 160 13.57 8.86 -1.84
CA ASN A 160 13.41 7.71 -2.73
C ASN A 160 13.04 6.38 -2.03
N GLN A 161 12.80 6.41 -0.73
CA GLN A 161 12.28 5.30 0.07
C GLN A 161 11.00 5.68 0.81
N GLN A 162 10.50 6.90 0.60
CA GLN A 162 9.32 7.40 1.26
C GLN A 162 8.14 7.40 0.29
N TRP A 163 7.02 6.90 0.78
CA TRP A 163 5.82 6.67 0.00
C TRP A 163 4.60 7.30 0.68
N ARG A 164 3.64 7.71 -0.13
CA ARG A 164 2.32 8.11 0.32
C ARG A 164 1.33 7.00 -0.02
N ILE A 165 0.45 6.67 0.90
CA ILE A 165 -0.63 5.70 0.68
C ILE A 165 -1.94 6.48 0.66
N VAL A 166 -2.67 6.38 -0.43
CA VAL A 166 -3.94 7.09 -0.66
C VAL A 166 -5.01 6.07 -1.02
N LYS A 167 -6.20 6.19 -0.44
CA LYS A 167 -7.33 5.35 -0.83
C LYS A 167 -7.68 5.62 -2.29
N SER A 168 -7.72 4.55 -3.09
CA SER A 168 -8.19 4.64 -4.47
C SER A 168 -9.71 4.85 -4.50
N LYS A 169 -10.19 5.53 -5.53
CA LYS A 169 -11.61 5.60 -5.85
C LYS A 169 -12.11 4.30 -6.49
N LEU A 170 -11.20 3.55 -7.13
CA LEU A 170 -11.53 2.23 -7.66
C LEU A 170 -11.67 1.23 -6.52
N LYS A 171 -12.79 0.55 -6.50
CA LYS A 171 -13.06 -0.53 -5.56
C LYS A 171 -12.91 -1.86 -6.29
N ILE A 172 -11.67 -2.35 -6.35
CA ILE A 172 -11.36 -3.66 -6.92
C ILE A 172 -11.10 -4.62 -5.76
N ILE A 173 -11.95 -5.61 -5.61
CA ILE A 173 -11.86 -6.58 -4.51
C ILE A 173 -11.25 -7.86 -5.06
N PRO A 174 -10.12 -8.35 -4.48
CA PRO A 174 -9.56 -9.64 -4.87
C PRO A 174 -10.61 -10.75 -4.73
N GLU A 175 -10.63 -11.69 -5.68
CA GLU A 175 -11.64 -12.77 -5.72
C GLU A 175 -11.73 -13.53 -4.39
N ALA A 176 -10.58 -13.83 -3.78
CA ALA A 176 -10.51 -14.53 -2.48
C ALA A 176 -11.16 -13.77 -1.32
N LEU A 177 -11.41 -12.47 -1.46
CA LEU A 177 -12.01 -11.62 -0.43
C LEU A 177 -13.45 -11.22 -0.77
N LYS A 178 -13.98 -11.63 -1.94
CA LYS A 178 -15.35 -11.31 -2.35
C LYS A 178 -16.36 -12.01 -1.46
N THR A 179 -17.40 -11.28 -1.12
CA THR A 179 -18.61 -11.79 -0.47
C THR A 179 -19.76 -11.78 -1.46
N LYS A 180 -20.91 -12.37 -1.10
CA LYS A 180 -22.11 -12.32 -1.94
C LYS A 180 -22.54 -10.87 -2.25
N SER A 181 -22.44 -9.96 -1.28
CA SER A 181 -22.77 -8.54 -1.47
C SER A 181 -21.78 -7.80 -2.37
N ASP A 182 -20.51 -8.21 -2.37
CA ASP A 182 -19.50 -7.62 -3.25
C ASP A 182 -19.77 -8.02 -4.73
N ASN A 183 -20.22 -9.26 -4.97
CA ASN A 183 -20.61 -9.71 -6.31
C ASN A 183 -21.87 -8.97 -6.81
N ASP A 184 -22.83 -8.68 -5.95
CA ASP A 184 -24.02 -7.89 -6.30
C ASP A 184 -23.64 -6.47 -6.72
N TRP A 185 -22.68 -5.85 -6.04
CA TRP A 185 -22.17 -4.51 -6.37
C TRP A 185 -21.48 -4.48 -7.76
N GLU A 186 -20.66 -5.49 -8.09
CA GLU A 186 -20.03 -5.59 -9.41
C GLU A 186 -21.08 -5.72 -10.53
N ASN A 187 -22.12 -6.52 -10.32
CA ASN A 187 -23.22 -6.66 -11.26
C ASN A 187 -23.98 -5.33 -11.47
N GLU A 188 -24.16 -4.54 -10.42
CA GLU A 188 -24.77 -3.20 -10.50
C GLU A 188 -23.91 -2.23 -11.34
N GLN A 189 -22.58 -2.27 -11.16
CA GLN A 189 -21.63 -1.44 -11.94
C GLN A 189 -21.67 -1.80 -13.43
N ILE A 190 -21.61 -3.11 -13.75
CA ILE A 190 -21.70 -3.60 -15.13
C ILE A 190 -23.05 -3.18 -15.76
N PHE A 191 -24.14 -3.28 -15.02
CA PHE A 191 -25.47 -2.86 -15.48
C PHE A 191 -25.52 -1.35 -15.76
N ALA A 192 -24.94 -0.53 -14.90
CA ALA A 192 -24.88 0.92 -15.08
C ALA A 192 -24.07 1.31 -16.32
N ILE A 193 -22.89 0.72 -16.51
CA ILE A 193 -22.02 0.94 -17.67
C ILE A 193 -22.76 0.56 -18.97
N ASN A 194 -23.40 -0.60 -19.01
CA ASN A 194 -24.13 -1.07 -20.17
C ASN A 194 -25.33 -0.15 -20.50
N LYS A 195 -25.98 0.42 -19.49
CA LYS A 195 -27.10 1.38 -19.67
C LYS A 195 -26.63 2.70 -20.26
N GLU A 196 -25.45 3.18 -19.88
CA GLU A 196 -24.87 4.43 -20.42
C GLU A 196 -24.41 4.27 -21.87
N HIS A 197 -23.96 3.09 -22.27
CA HIS A 197 -23.49 2.81 -23.63
C HIS A 197 -24.57 2.35 -24.61
N GLN A 198 -25.85 2.30 -24.19
CA GLN A 198 -26.96 1.98 -25.12
C GLN A 198 -27.21 3.12 -26.11
N PRO A 199 -27.30 2.84 -27.41
CA PRO A 199 -27.65 3.86 -28.42
C PRO A 199 -28.97 4.55 -28.11
N GLN A 200 -29.05 5.84 -28.31
CA GLN A 200 -30.24 6.67 -28.01
C GLN A 200 -31.53 6.19 -28.71
N SER A 201 -31.41 5.41 -29.80
CA SER A 201 -32.54 4.84 -30.54
C SER A 201 -33.39 3.87 -29.73
N PHE A 202 -32.89 3.30 -28.64
CA PHE A 202 -33.67 2.42 -27.78
C PHE A 202 -34.40 3.13 -26.63
N ARG A 203 -34.16 4.42 -26.42
CA ARG A 203 -34.82 5.18 -25.33
C ARG A 203 -36.29 5.54 -25.60
N HIS A 204 -36.77 5.41 -26.82
CA HIS A 204 -38.14 5.75 -27.21
C HIS A 204 -39.08 4.54 -27.40
N ALA A 205 -38.65 3.32 -27.20
CA ALA A 205 -39.46 2.12 -27.43
C ALA A 205 -40.16 1.58 -26.18
N VAL A 206 -40.06 2.25 -25.04
CA VAL A 206 -40.76 1.87 -23.80
C VAL A 206 -41.58 3.08 -23.32
N ARG A 207 -42.71 3.30 -23.96
CA ARG A 207 -43.84 4.07 -23.45
C ARG A 207 -45.11 3.26 -23.63
#